data_3f9ab82eebb3f01abe7f39f6284013ff
#
_entry.id   3f9ab82eebb3f01abe7f39f6284013ff
#
_cell.length_a   1.000
_cell.length_b   1.000
_cell.length_c   1.000
_cell.angle_alpha   90.00
_cell.angle_beta   90.00
_cell.angle_gamma   90.00
#
_symmetry.space_group_name_H-M   'P 1'
#
loop_
_entity.id
_entity.type
_entity.pdbx_description
1 polymer ?
#
loop_
_entity_poly.entity_id
_entity_poly.type
_entity_poly.pdbx_seq_one_letter_code
_entity_poly.pdbx_strand_id
1 'polypeptide(L)'
;VHRYGFGFTVITKSPLILRDLELLQAVNTKAKCVIQMTLTTYDDSLCEILEPNVAVTSERFTVLKTLRDAGIPTVVWLTPILPFINDTVENLEGILQYCIEAKVRGIICFGMGLTLRDGNREYFYKKLDTAFPGLKEQYIQRYGTRYSVMSPHNTRLMNIFHARCKENGIETNPDVIFAYLSAFDKIPGKTNAQLELF
;
A
#
# COMPACT_ATOMS: atom_id res chain seq x y z
N VAL A 1 14.54 -18.15 5.12
CA VAL A 1 13.65 -18.10 3.96
C VAL A 1 14.34 -18.74 2.76
N HIS A 2 15.35 -18.11 2.14
CA HIS A 2 16.05 -18.58 0.95
C HIS A 2 16.58 -20.03 1.08
N ARG A 3 17.26 -20.39 2.20
CA ARG A 3 17.81 -21.71 2.45
C ARG A 3 16.77 -22.84 2.31
N TYR A 4 15.54 -22.59 2.76
CA TYR A 4 14.48 -23.58 2.79
C TYR A 4 13.51 -23.51 1.61
N GLY A 5 13.71 -22.57 0.67
CA GLY A 5 12.85 -22.41 -0.50
C GLY A 5 11.46 -21.83 -0.18
N PHE A 6 11.32 -21.07 0.89
CA PHE A 6 10.11 -20.34 1.18
C PHE A 6 10.04 -19.03 0.38
N GLY A 7 8.85 -18.68 -0.07
CA GLY A 7 8.57 -17.35 -0.58
C GLY A 7 8.61 -16.29 0.52
N PHE A 8 8.68 -15.03 0.12
CA PHE A 8 8.76 -13.89 1.04
C PHE A 8 7.87 -12.76 0.59
N THR A 9 7.11 -12.19 1.52
CA THR A 9 6.40 -10.94 1.30
C THR A 9 6.46 -10.10 2.56
N VAL A 10 6.54 -8.78 2.39
CA VAL A 10 6.59 -7.81 3.48
C VAL A 10 5.94 -6.52 3.05
N ILE A 11 5.23 -5.86 3.99
CA ILE A 11 4.72 -4.50 3.82
C ILE A 11 5.67 -3.54 4.52
N THR A 12 6.09 -2.49 3.81
CA THR A 12 7.03 -1.50 4.36
C THR A 12 6.72 -0.09 3.86
N LYS A 13 7.26 0.91 4.55
CA LYS A 13 7.36 2.32 4.14
C LYS A 13 8.82 2.77 4.10
N SER A 14 9.78 1.83 4.22
CA SER A 14 11.17 2.14 4.41
C SER A 14 12.03 1.75 3.20
N PRO A 15 12.94 2.65 2.75
CA PRO A 15 13.94 2.32 1.73
C PRO A 15 14.99 1.32 2.21
N LEU A 16 15.07 1.03 3.50
CA LEU A 16 15.97 0.02 4.05
C LEU A 16 15.77 -1.38 3.49
N ILE A 17 14.63 -1.65 2.87
CA ILE A 17 14.39 -2.93 2.17
C ILE A 17 15.41 -3.17 1.05
N LEU A 18 15.95 -2.12 0.45
CA LEU A 18 16.96 -2.21 -0.61
C LEU A 18 18.34 -2.69 -0.12
N ARG A 19 18.62 -2.61 1.18
CA ARG A 19 19.84 -3.18 1.78
C ARG A 19 19.99 -4.66 1.47
N ASP A 20 18.86 -5.36 1.41
CA ASP A 20 18.82 -6.81 1.25
C ASP A 20 18.45 -7.21 -0.20
N LEU A 21 18.64 -6.32 -1.19
CA LEU A 21 18.18 -6.49 -2.58
C LEU A 21 18.68 -7.80 -3.22
N GLU A 22 19.94 -8.12 -3.08
CA GLU A 22 20.53 -9.36 -3.62
C GLU A 22 19.87 -10.61 -3.02
N LEU A 23 19.58 -10.58 -1.71
CA LEU A 23 18.89 -11.67 -1.03
C LEU A 23 17.44 -11.78 -1.50
N LEU A 24 16.75 -10.66 -1.71
CA LEU A 24 15.40 -10.62 -2.24
C LEU A 24 15.34 -11.20 -3.66
N GLN A 25 16.30 -10.86 -4.52
CA GLN A 25 16.43 -11.43 -5.85
C GLN A 25 16.68 -12.95 -5.79
N ALA A 26 17.57 -13.41 -4.92
CA ALA A 26 17.84 -14.82 -4.72
C ALA A 26 16.59 -15.59 -4.24
N VAL A 27 15.80 -15.00 -3.36
CA VAL A 27 14.50 -15.56 -2.94
C VAL A 27 13.53 -15.59 -4.12
N ASN A 28 13.44 -14.49 -4.90
CA ASN A 28 12.52 -14.39 -6.03
C ASN A 28 12.83 -15.42 -7.14
N THR A 29 14.10 -15.72 -7.37
CA THR A 29 14.54 -16.75 -8.33
C THR A 29 14.16 -18.15 -7.87
N LYS A 30 14.23 -18.44 -6.56
CA LYS A 30 14.03 -19.78 -6.01
C LYS A 30 12.58 -20.11 -5.67
N ALA A 31 11.83 -19.10 -5.27
CA ALA A 31 10.43 -19.20 -4.90
C ALA A 31 9.70 -17.95 -5.41
N LYS A 32 9.15 -17.13 -4.54
CA LYS A 32 8.53 -15.85 -4.89
C LYS A 32 8.88 -14.81 -3.84
N CYS A 33 9.25 -13.62 -4.29
CA CYS A 33 9.42 -12.46 -3.43
C CYS A 33 8.49 -11.35 -3.91
N VAL A 34 7.64 -10.80 -3.04
CA VAL A 34 6.77 -9.66 -3.36
C VAL A 34 6.94 -8.61 -2.29
N ILE A 35 7.35 -7.42 -2.69
CA ILE A 35 7.45 -6.29 -1.76
C ILE A 35 6.20 -5.43 -1.87
N GLN A 36 5.60 -5.14 -0.73
CA GLN A 36 4.41 -4.32 -0.63
C GLN A 36 4.78 -2.96 -0.04
N MET A 37 4.39 -1.88 -0.72
CA MET A 37 4.71 -0.51 -0.31
C MET A 37 3.44 0.28 -0.08
N THR A 38 3.36 1.01 1.04
CA THR A 38 2.24 1.91 1.28
C THR A 38 2.51 3.26 0.64
N LEU A 39 1.60 3.74 -0.20
CA LEU A 39 1.58 5.10 -0.75
C LEU A 39 0.19 5.69 -0.54
N THR A 40 0.11 6.82 0.16
CA THR A 40 -1.18 7.46 0.48
C THR A 40 -1.21 8.95 0.15
N THR A 41 -0.05 9.59 0.07
CA THR A 41 0.08 11.03 -0.10
C THR A 41 1.14 11.32 -1.14
N TYR A 42 0.77 11.95 -2.26
CA TYR A 42 1.68 12.24 -3.38
C TYR A 42 2.68 13.37 -3.04
N ASP A 43 2.17 14.44 -2.43
CA ASP A 43 3.00 15.58 -2.00
C ASP A 43 3.88 15.20 -0.81
N ASP A 44 5.19 15.34 -0.96
CA ASP A 44 6.16 14.94 0.06
C ASP A 44 6.05 15.81 1.32
N SER A 45 5.74 17.11 1.18
CA SER A 45 5.61 18.01 2.34
C SER A 45 4.39 17.64 3.18
N LEU A 46 3.28 17.29 2.52
CA LEU A 46 2.09 16.78 3.20
C LEU A 46 2.35 15.38 3.79
N CYS A 47 3.12 14.54 3.08
CA CYS A 47 3.51 13.22 3.57
C CYS A 47 4.31 13.32 4.88
N GLU A 48 5.25 14.24 5.01
CA GLU A 48 6.02 14.48 6.24
C GLU A 48 5.13 14.87 7.42
N ILE A 49 4.08 15.65 7.18
CA ILE A 49 3.10 16.04 8.21
C ILE A 49 2.27 14.83 8.66
N LEU A 50 1.79 14.02 7.71
CA LEU A 50 0.90 12.90 7.98
C LEU A 50 1.63 11.67 8.51
N GLU A 51 2.85 11.44 8.05
CA GLU A 51 3.66 10.26 8.37
C GLU A 51 5.07 10.67 8.83
N PRO A 52 5.20 11.37 9.96
CA PRO A 52 6.50 11.81 10.44
C PRO A 52 7.44 10.64 10.73
N ASN A 53 8.74 10.83 10.47
CA ASN A 53 9.82 9.85 10.73
C ASN A 53 9.79 8.60 9.83
N VAL A 54 9.10 8.63 8.71
CA VAL A 54 9.21 7.61 7.66
C VAL A 54 9.58 8.26 6.33
N ALA A 55 10.08 7.48 5.40
CA ALA A 55 10.44 7.95 4.07
C ALA A 55 9.25 8.62 3.36
N VAL A 56 9.46 9.72 2.67
CA VAL A 56 8.44 10.40 1.87
C VAL A 56 8.07 9.59 0.63
N THR A 57 7.01 9.96 -0.04
CA THR A 57 6.47 9.18 -1.15
C THR A 57 7.40 9.11 -2.36
N SER A 58 8.13 10.17 -2.68
CA SER A 58 9.13 10.17 -3.76
C SER A 58 10.29 9.19 -3.49
N GLU A 59 10.72 9.05 -2.24
CA GLU A 59 11.72 8.06 -1.85
C GLU A 59 11.17 6.64 -1.98
N ARG A 60 9.92 6.40 -1.53
CA ARG A 60 9.24 5.10 -1.68
C ARG A 60 9.04 4.74 -3.16
N PHE A 61 8.74 5.72 -4.01
CA PHE A 61 8.67 5.54 -5.46
C PHE A 61 10.02 5.11 -6.05
N THR A 62 11.12 5.70 -5.58
CA THR A 62 12.46 5.30 -5.99
C THR A 62 12.74 3.83 -5.62
N VAL A 63 12.30 3.40 -4.43
CA VAL A 63 12.37 1.98 -4.02
C VAL A 63 11.60 1.08 -4.99
N LEU A 64 10.36 1.46 -5.34
CA LEU A 64 9.54 0.68 -6.28
C LEU A 64 10.21 0.55 -7.66
N LYS A 65 10.84 1.61 -8.16
CA LYS A 65 11.61 1.55 -9.43
C LYS A 65 12.81 0.61 -9.33
N THR A 66 13.56 0.69 -8.25
CA THR A 66 14.71 -0.19 -8.03
C THR A 66 14.29 -1.66 -7.95
N LEU A 67 13.18 -1.96 -7.27
CA LEU A 67 12.63 -3.32 -7.19
C LEU A 67 12.14 -3.82 -8.55
N ARG A 68 11.48 -2.97 -9.34
CA ARG A 68 11.10 -3.26 -10.73
C ARG A 68 12.31 -3.65 -11.57
N ASP A 69 13.36 -2.83 -11.52
CA ASP A 69 14.58 -3.04 -12.31
C ASP A 69 15.34 -4.30 -11.87
N ALA A 70 15.17 -4.69 -10.60
CA ALA A 70 15.67 -5.94 -10.05
C ALA A 70 14.77 -7.16 -10.35
N GLY A 71 13.64 -6.98 -11.08
CA GLY A 71 12.70 -8.05 -11.41
C GLY A 71 11.85 -8.54 -10.23
N ILE A 72 11.78 -7.78 -9.15
CA ILE A 72 10.99 -8.13 -7.96
C ILE A 72 9.59 -7.50 -8.09
N PRO A 73 8.52 -8.30 -8.14
CA PRO A 73 7.16 -7.79 -8.22
C PRO A 73 6.78 -7.00 -6.96
N THR A 74 6.03 -5.92 -7.17
CA THR A 74 5.58 -5.04 -6.09
C THR A 74 4.06 -4.89 -6.08
N VAL A 75 3.50 -4.65 -4.90
CA VAL A 75 2.10 -4.31 -4.66
C VAL A 75 2.06 -3.02 -3.85
N VAL A 76 1.15 -2.11 -4.19
CA VAL A 76 0.97 -0.87 -3.44
C VAL A 76 -0.29 -0.95 -2.57
N TRP A 77 -0.19 -0.46 -1.33
CA TRP A 77 -1.32 -0.21 -0.43
C TRP A 77 -1.70 1.27 -0.50
N LEU A 78 -2.82 1.56 -1.13
CA LEU A 78 -3.42 2.89 -1.23
C LEU A 78 -4.45 3.07 -0.11
N THR A 79 -3.99 2.99 1.13
CA THR A 79 -4.84 3.10 2.33
C THR A 79 -3.98 3.41 3.56
N PRO A 80 -4.44 4.30 4.47
CA PRO A 80 -5.68 5.07 4.43
C PRO A 80 -5.59 6.31 3.53
N ILE A 81 -6.74 6.75 2.99
CA ILE A 81 -6.90 8.08 2.40
C ILE A 81 -7.74 8.91 3.38
N LEU A 82 -7.22 10.07 3.76
CA LEU A 82 -7.82 10.92 4.80
C LEU A 82 -8.78 11.91 4.17
N PRO A 83 -10.10 11.83 4.46
CA PRO A 83 -11.08 12.81 3.98
C PRO A 83 -10.66 14.24 4.30
N PHE A 84 -10.86 15.15 3.34
CA PHE A 84 -10.54 16.58 3.39
C PHE A 84 -9.04 16.93 3.47
N ILE A 85 -8.14 15.93 3.42
CA ILE A 85 -6.70 16.16 3.49
C ILE A 85 -6.03 15.71 2.19
N ASN A 86 -6.05 14.42 1.90
CA ASN A 86 -5.41 13.85 0.71
C ASN A 86 -6.39 13.08 -0.20
N ASP A 87 -7.70 13.24 0.01
CA ASP A 87 -8.76 12.69 -0.81
C ASP A 87 -9.05 13.56 -2.05
N THR A 88 -8.01 13.94 -2.78
CA THR A 88 -8.07 14.79 -3.98
C THR A 88 -7.72 14.00 -5.24
N VAL A 89 -8.15 14.52 -6.39
CA VAL A 89 -7.82 13.92 -7.69
C VAL A 89 -6.31 14.01 -7.95
N GLU A 90 -5.69 15.14 -7.60
CA GLU A 90 -4.26 15.38 -7.77
C GLU A 90 -3.43 14.38 -6.97
N ASN A 91 -3.80 14.12 -5.72
CA ASN A 91 -3.13 13.12 -4.89
C ASN A 91 -3.25 11.71 -5.50
N LEU A 92 -4.45 11.33 -5.90
CA LEU A 92 -4.71 10.02 -6.49
C LEU A 92 -3.95 9.83 -7.81
N GLU A 93 -4.06 10.78 -8.73
CA GLU A 93 -3.38 10.70 -10.05
C GLU A 93 -1.86 10.68 -9.90
N GLY A 94 -1.30 11.49 -8.99
CA GLY A 94 0.14 11.49 -8.73
C GLY A 94 0.62 10.11 -8.22
N ILE A 95 -0.08 9.49 -7.27
CA ILE A 95 0.24 8.15 -6.78
C ILE A 95 0.08 7.10 -7.89
N LEU A 96 -1.01 7.18 -8.67
CA LEU A 96 -1.23 6.25 -9.78
C LEU A 96 -0.14 6.36 -10.84
N GLN A 97 0.32 7.58 -11.15
CA GLN A 97 1.44 7.78 -12.07
C GLN A 97 2.72 7.08 -11.57
N TYR A 98 3.04 7.19 -10.27
CA TYR A 98 4.16 6.46 -9.68
C TYR A 98 3.99 4.94 -9.80
N CYS A 99 2.78 4.43 -9.55
CA CYS A 99 2.48 3.01 -9.69
C CYS A 99 2.64 2.50 -11.12
N ILE A 100 2.18 3.29 -12.10
CA ILE A 100 2.29 2.99 -13.55
C ILE A 100 3.76 2.95 -13.97
N GLU A 101 4.53 3.99 -13.63
CA GLU A 101 5.96 4.07 -13.95
C GLU A 101 6.77 2.94 -13.29
N ALA A 102 6.45 2.62 -12.04
CA ALA A 102 7.07 1.50 -11.33
C ALA A 102 6.57 0.13 -11.80
N LYS A 103 5.57 0.06 -12.69
CA LYS A 103 4.96 -1.18 -13.19
C LYS A 103 4.53 -2.11 -12.05
N VAL A 104 3.89 -1.55 -11.04
CA VAL A 104 3.42 -2.35 -9.91
C VAL A 104 2.42 -3.40 -10.38
N ARG A 105 2.44 -4.59 -9.78
CA ARG A 105 1.54 -5.68 -10.15
C ARG A 105 0.10 -5.41 -9.78
N GLY A 106 -0.12 -4.74 -8.65
CA GLY A 106 -1.45 -4.44 -8.16
C GLY A 106 -1.48 -3.36 -7.11
N ILE A 107 -2.66 -2.81 -6.89
CA ILE A 107 -2.91 -1.81 -5.86
C ILE A 107 -4.09 -2.26 -5.00
N ILE A 108 -3.86 -2.38 -3.68
CA ILE A 108 -4.89 -2.70 -2.70
C ILE A 108 -5.50 -1.38 -2.20
N CYS A 109 -6.78 -1.19 -2.50
CA CYS A 109 -7.57 -0.07 -2.03
C CYS A 109 -8.97 -0.55 -1.66
N PHE A 110 -9.39 -0.35 -0.40
CA PHE A 110 -10.72 -0.71 0.10
C PHE A 110 -11.70 0.48 0.09
N GLY A 111 -11.34 1.54 -0.59
CA GLY A 111 -12.05 2.80 -0.66
C GLY A 111 -11.24 3.96 -0.11
N MET A 112 -11.67 5.18 -0.44
CA MET A 112 -11.01 6.42 -0.04
C MET A 112 -11.51 6.83 1.35
N GLY A 113 -10.82 6.34 2.38
CA GLY A 113 -11.21 6.58 3.77
C GLY A 113 -10.25 5.96 4.76
N LEU A 114 -10.68 5.97 6.04
CA LEU A 114 -9.93 5.38 7.15
C LEU A 114 -10.88 4.74 8.16
N THR A 115 -10.31 3.99 9.11
CA THR A 115 -11.03 3.46 10.27
C THR A 115 -10.56 4.16 11.54
N LEU A 116 -11.52 4.59 12.36
CA LEU A 116 -11.27 5.25 13.64
C LEU A 116 -11.73 4.33 14.79
N ARG A 117 -10.79 3.52 15.27
CA ARG A 117 -10.98 2.66 16.45
C ARG A 117 -10.90 3.50 17.73
N ASP A 118 -11.43 2.97 18.83
CA ASP A 118 -11.25 3.57 20.15
C ASP A 118 -9.75 3.69 20.47
N GLY A 119 -9.35 4.78 21.10
CA GLY A 119 -7.95 5.15 21.34
C GLY A 119 -7.25 5.74 20.12
N ASN A 120 -7.47 5.19 18.94
CA ASN A 120 -6.90 5.74 17.69
C ASN A 120 -7.63 7.02 17.25
N ARG A 121 -8.93 7.13 17.51
CA ARG A 121 -9.74 8.31 17.22
C ARG A 121 -9.25 9.53 17.99
N GLU A 122 -9.02 9.38 19.28
CA GLU A 122 -8.56 10.46 20.15
C GLU A 122 -7.18 10.95 19.73
N TYR A 123 -6.28 10.03 19.40
CA TYR A 123 -4.96 10.36 18.87
C TYR A 123 -5.06 11.10 17.53
N PHE A 124 -5.88 10.60 16.61
CA PHE A 124 -6.10 11.22 15.31
C PHE A 124 -6.66 12.64 15.44
N TYR A 125 -7.69 12.83 16.27
CA TYR A 125 -8.28 14.14 16.50
C TYR A 125 -7.30 15.13 17.14
N LYS A 126 -6.47 14.66 18.07
CA LYS A 126 -5.41 15.49 18.65
C LYS A 126 -4.39 15.93 17.60
N LYS A 127 -4.07 15.05 16.63
CA LYS A 127 -3.18 15.41 15.52
C LYS A 127 -3.84 16.37 14.54
N LEU A 128 -5.13 16.23 14.27
CA LEU A 128 -5.87 17.21 13.45
C LEU A 128 -5.85 18.59 14.06
N ASP A 129 -6.09 18.72 15.39
CA ASP A 129 -6.07 20.00 16.08
C ASP A 129 -4.72 20.73 15.89
N THR A 130 -3.62 19.98 15.83
CA THR A 130 -2.28 20.55 15.68
C THR A 130 -1.92 20.89 14.24
N ALA A 131 -2.20 19.98 13.29
CA ALA A 131 -1.73 20.10 11.91
C ALA A 131 -2.76 20.75 10.97
N PHE A 132 -4.06 20.62 11.29
CA PHE A 132 -5.18 21.07 10.44
C PHE A 132 -6.28 21.70 11.29
N PRO A 133 -6.07 22.91 11.82
CA PRO A 133 -7.03 23.59 12.72
C PRO A 133 -8.44 23.67 12.10
N GLY A 134 -9.49 23.33 12.87
CA GLY A 134 -10.88 23.34 12.43
C GLY A 134 -11.35 22.05 11.72
N LEU A 135 -10.44 21.17 11.34
CA LEU A 135 -10.81 19.96 10.60
C LEU A 135 -11.43 18.89 11.52
N LYS A 136 -11.02 18.85 12.79
CA LYS A 136 -11.60 17.94 13.77
C LYS A 136 -13.11 18.15 13.93
N GLU A 137 -13.56 19.40 14.04
CA GLU A 137 -14.97 19.74 14.16
C GLU A 137 -15.75 19.26 12.93
N GLN A 138 -15.16 19.41 11.74
CA GLN A 138 -15.76 18.92 10.49
C GLN A 138 -15.88 17.38 10.50
N TYR A 139 -14.85 16.67 10.98
CA TYR A 139 -14.92 15.21 11.16
C TYR A 139 -16.00 14.78 12.14
N ILE A 140 -16.10 15.44 13.30
CA ILE A 140 -17.11 15.14 14.31
C ILE A 140 -18.51 15.39 13.76
N GLN A 141 -18.73 16.54 13.13
CA GLN A 141 -20.02 16.90 12.55
C GLN A 141 -20.46 15.91 11.45
N ARG A 142 -19.53 15.49 10.59
CA ARG A 142 -19.87 14.63 9.46
C ARG A 142 -19.97 13.15 9.83
N TYR A 143 -19.08 12.67 10.67
CA TYR A 143 -18.91 11.23 10.91
C TYR A 143 -19.33 10.77 12.31
N GLY A 144 -19.40 11.68 13.28
CA GLY A 144 -19.75 11.34 14.65
C GLY A 144 -18.82 10.27 15.24
N THR A 145 -19.40 9.18 15.72
CA THR A 145 -18.68 8.03 16.30
C THR A 145 -18.48 6.87 15.34
N ARG A 146 -18.71 7.05 14.04
CA ARG A 146 -18.59 5.96 13.05
C ARG A 146 -17.19 5.38 13.06
N TYR A 147 -17.13 4.05 13.00
CA TYR A 147 -15.88 3.31 12.87
C TYR A 147 -15.23 3.52 11.50
N SER A 148 -16.00 3.38 10.42
CA SER A 148 -15.53 3.61 9.05
C SER A 148 -15.88 5.01 8.59
N VAL A 149 -14.87 5.74 8.13
CA VAL A 149 -14.95 7.14 7.72
C VAL A 149 -14.53 7.23 6.26
N MET A 150 -15.51 7.37 5.37
CA MET A 150 -15.29 7.45 3.93
C MET A 150 -15.29 8.89 3.44
N SER A 151 -14.41 9.17 2.48
CA SER A 151 -14.37 10.46 1.78
C SER A 151 -15.72 10.80 1.14
N PRO A 152 -16.17 12.06 1.19
CA PRO A 152 -17.31 12.51 0.40
C PRO A 152 -17.07 12.35 -1.12
N HIS A 153 -15.82 12.25 -1.53
CA HIS A 153 -15.40 12.07 -2.93
C HIS A 153 -15.14 10.61 -3.30
N ASN A 154 -15.41 9.65 -2.39
CA ASN A 154 -15.06 8.24 -2.57
C ASN A 154 -15.51 7.67 -3.91
N THR A 155 -16.76 7.84 -4.30
CA THR A 155 -17.29 7.29 -5.56
C THR A 155 -16.53 7.83 -6.77
N ARG A 156 -16.30 9.14 -6.82
CA ARG A 156 -15.56 9.79 -7.91
C ARG A 156 -14.13 9.27 -7.99
N LEU A 157 -13.43 9.26 -6.86
CA LEU A 157 -12.02 8.84 -6.79
C LEU A 157 -11.87 7.35 -7.11
N MET A 158 -12.78 6.49 -6.62
CA MET A 158 -12.76 5.06 -6.95
C MET A 158 -13.01 4.80 -8.43
N ASN A 159 -13.86 5.59 -9.09
CA ASN A 159 -14.06 5.48 -10.54
C ASN A 159 -12.78 5.82 -11.31
N ILE A 160 -12.09 6.89 -10.93
CA ILE A 160 -10.79 7.27 -11.51
C ILE A 160 -9.76 6.16 -11.26
N PHE A 161 -9.66 5.68 -10.02
CA PHE A 161 -8.76 4.60 -9.62
C PHE A 161 -8.94 3.36 -10.51
N HIS A 162 -10.16 2.85 -10.62
CA HIS A 162 -10.43 1.65 -11.42
C HIS A 162 -10.19 1.87 -12.91
N ALA A 163 -10.56 3.02 -13.46
CA ALA A 163 -10.32 3.33 -14.87
C ALA A 163 -8.80 3.36 -15.18
N ARG A 164 -8.04 4.10 -14.40
CA ARG A 164 -6.58 4.24 -14.58
C ARG A 164 -5.83 2.91 -14.40
N CYS A 165 -6.20 2.13 -13.39
CA CYS A 165 -5.62 0.81 -13.16
C CYS A 165 -5.93 -0.15 -14.32
N LYS A 166 -7.18 -0.19 -14.80
CA LYS A 166 -7.60 -1.02 -15.93
C LYS A 166 -6.86 -0.66 -17.22
N GLU A 167 -6.74 0.63 -17.53
CA GLU A 167 -6.00 1.12 -18.70
C GLU A 167 -4.53 0.69 -18.70
N ASN A 168 -3.93 0.54 -17.52
CA ASN A 168 -2.51 0.23 -17.35
C ASN A 168 -2.23 -1.22 -16.91
N GLY A 169 -3.25 -2.08 -16.89
CA GLY A 169 -3.09 -3.49 -16.55
C GLY A 169 -2.69 -3.75 -15.10
N ILE A 170 -3.02 -2.82 -14.18
CA ILE A 170 -2.75 -2.95 -12.74
C ILE A 170 -3.93 -3.66 -12.08
N GLU A 171 -3.66 -4.76 -11.36
CA GLU A 171 -4.68 -5.51 -10.64
C GLU A 171 -5.23 -4.71 -9.45
N THR A 172 -6.56 -4.70 -9.29
CA THR A 172 -7.25 -3.98 -8.20
C THR A 172 -8.14 -4.86 -7.35
N ASN A 173 -8.34 -6.12 -7.75
CA ASN A 173 -9.13 -7.06 -6.96
C ASN A 173 -8.26 -7.61 -5.81
N PRO A 174 -8.59 -7.33 -4.54
CA PRO A 174 -7.81 -7.80 -3.40
C PRO A 174 -7.70 -9.33 -3.34
N ASP A 175 -8.74 -10.07 -3.71
CA ASP A 175 -8.72 -11.54 -3.67
C ASP A 175 -7.72 -12.10 -4.67
N VAL A 176 -7.63 -11.51 -5.87
CA VAL A 176 -6.64 -11.89 -6.90
C VAL A 176 -5.22 -11.55 -6.43
N ILE A 177 -5.04 -10.38 -5.80
CA ILE A 177 -3.75 -9.96 -5.27
C ILE A 177 -3.34 -10.89 -4.12
N PHE A 178 -4.22 -11.18 -3.16
CA PHE A 178 -3.91 -12.07 -2.04
C PHE A 178 -3.67 -13.51 -2.49
N ALA A 179 -4.44 -14.01 -3.45
CA ALA A 179 -4.18 -15.29 -4.07
C ALA A 179 -2.79 -15.33 -4.71
N TYR A 180 -2.40 -14.27 -5.42
CA TYR A 180 -1.05 -14.14 -5.99
C TYR A 180 0.03 -14.12 -4.91
N LEU A 181 -0.16 -13.39 -3.80
CA LEU A 181 0.81 -13.31 -2.69
C LEU A 181 1.01 -14.66 -2.00
N SER A 182 -0.02 -15.50 -1.95
CA SER A 182 0.00 -16.82 -1.28
C SER A 182 0.29 -17.99 -2.21
N ALA A 183 0.18 -17.82 -3.53
CA ALA A 183 0.45 -18.87 -4.49
C ALA A 183 1.97 -19.02 -4.73
N PHE A 184 2.48 -20.22 -4.60
CA PHE A 184 3.86 -20.57 -4.93
C PHE A 184 3.85 -21.63 -6.02
N ASP A 185 4.78 -21.51 -6.97
CA ASP A 185 4.97 -22.52 -7.99
C ASP A 185 5.41 -23.83 -7.31
N LYS A 186 4.79 -24.92 -7.71
CA LYS A 186 5.21 -26.25 -7.23
C LYS A 186 6.63 -26.48 -7.72
N ILE A 187 7.57 -26.67 -6.79
CA ILE A 187 8.93 -27.07 -7.14
C ILE A 187 8.84 -28.46 -7.78
N PRO A 188 9.24 -28.65 -9.05
CA PRO A 188 9.21 -29.95 -9.67
C PRO A 188 9.99 -30.98 -8.81
N GLY A 189 9.36 -32.09 -8.44
CA GLY A 189 9.98 -33.17 -7.68
C GLY A 189 9.81 -33.12 -6.15
N LYS A 190 9.17 -32.09 -5.57
CA LYS A 190 8.70 -32.17 -4.19
C LYS A 190 7.21 -32.57 -4.18
N THR A 191 6.93 -33.83 -3.90
CA THR A 191 5.62 -34.23 -3.43
C THR A 191 5.28 -33.43 -2.18
N ASN A 192 4.06 -32.93 -2.10
CA ASN A 192 3.52 -32.33 -0.87
C ASN A 192 3.43 -33.44 0.21
N ALA A 193 4.56 -33.78 0.80
CA ALA A 193 4.55 -34.39 2.11
C ALA A 193 4.24 -33.26 3.10
N GLN A 194 2.98 -32.87 3.17
CA GLN A 194 2.45 -32.23 4.35
C GLN A 194 2.67 -33.26 5.47
N LEU A 195 3.67 -33.02 6.31
CA LEU A 195 3.76 -33.76 7.57
C LEU A 195 2.48 -33.43 8.31
N GLU A 196 1.54 -34.35 8.33
CA GLU A 196 0.46 -34.34 9.31
C GLU A 196 1.15 -34.35 10.67
N LEU A 197 1.19 -33.18 11.30
CA LEU A 197 1.53 -33.05 12.70
C LEU A 197 0.32 -33.50 13.51
N PHE A 198 0.15 -34.82 13.60
CA PHE A 198 -0.51 -35.61 14.69
C PHE A 198 -0.50 -37.08 14.34
#